data_d5d1195241b58d8cca19c23c9c80c77d
#
_entry.id   d5d1195241b58d8cca19c23c9c80c77d
#
_cell.length_a   1.000
_cell.length_b   1.000
_cell.length_c   1.000
_cell.angle_alpha   90.00
_cell.angle_beta   90.00
_cell.angle_gamma   90.00
#
_symmetry.space_group_name_H-M   'P 1'
#
loop_
_entity.id
_entity.type
_entity.pdbx_description
1 polymer ?
#
loop_
_entity_poly.entity_id
_entity_poly.type
_entity_poly.pdbx_seq_one_letter_code
_entity_poly.pdbx_strand_id
1 'polypeptide(L)'
;VTSRIGLIDYGMGNLHSVQRAFERLGTSVLSVHEADEMVGCDALVLPGVGAFDPAMERLERGDLADSIRRWCEGGGALLGICLGLQLLFDGSEEGQKPGLGVIAGRVKALPRRPGHPIPHMGWEPLIPVVPSPLLPKGSAESWMYFVHSFAAVPSDPAVVTASADFAGEPVTAAVWRGAVAACQFHPEKSGRAGEALLGRWLAWLKKRPGP
;
A
#
# COMPACT_ATOMS: atom_id res chain seq x y z
N VAL A 1 1.37 17.94 -17.63
CA VAL A 1 2.63 17.39 -17.13
C VAL A 1 2.36 15.97 -16.64
N THR A 2 3.12 15.01 -17.15
CA THR A 2 3.00 13.59 -16.72
C THR A 2 3.74 13.47 -15.39
N SER A 3 3.05 12.99 -14.33
CA SER A 3 3.68 12.80 -13.03
C SER A 3 4.81 11.77 -13.11
N ARG A 4 5.94 12.07 -12.53
CA ARG A 4 7.09 11.18 -12.40
C ARG A 4 6.93 10.30 -11.15
N ILE A 5 6.62 9.03 -11.35
CA ILE A 5 6.34 8.09 -10.26
C ILE A 5 7.53 7.16 -10.06
N GLY A 6 8.09 7.12 -8.85
CA GLY A 6 9.13 6.18 -8.47
C GLY A 6 8.52 4.89 -7.93
N LEU A 7 8.89 3.75 -8.49
CA LEU A 7 8.55 2.42 -8.00
C LEU A 7 9.75 1.89 -7.21
N ILE A 8 9.60 1.78 -5.89
CA ILE A 8 10.66 1.34 -4.99
C ILE A 8 10.99 -0.12 -5.25
N ASP A 9 12.23 -0.38 -5.70
CA ASP A 9 12.76 -1.71 -5.96
C ASP A 9 13.85 -2.06 -4.94
N TYR A 10 13.45 -2.69 -3.86
CA TYR A 10 14.34 -3.23 -2.84
C TYR A 10 14.50 -4.77 -2.96
N GLY A 11 14.18 -5.33 -4.13
CA GLY A 11 14.30 -6.77 -4.44
C GLY A 11 13.19 -7.65 -3.86
N MET A 12 12.08 -7.05 -3.38
CA MET A 12 10.90 -7.79 -2.88
C MET A 12 9.61 -7.13 -3.38
N GLY A 13 9.05 -7.66 -4.44
CA GLY A 13 7.80 -7.14 -5.00
C GLY A 13 7.51 -7.72 -6.38
N ASN A 14 6.25 -7.69 -6.77
CA ASN A 14 5.84 -8.00 -8.13
C ASN A 14 5.89 -6.73 -8.99
N LEU A 15 7.12 -6.18 -9.14
CA LEU A 15 7.36 -4.89 -9.79
C LEU A 15 6.80 -4.85 -11.21
N HIS A 16 7.01 -5.92 -11.99
CA HIS A 16 6.54 -5.99 -13.36
C HIS A 16 5.00 -5.86 -13.47
N SER A 17 4.25 -6.51 -12.59
CA SER A 17 2.79 -6.41 -12.59
C SER A 17 2.32 -5.01 -12.19
N VAL A 18 2.98 -4.38 -11.21
CA VAL A 18 2.69 -3.00 -10.80
C VAL A 18 3.00 -2.03 -11.94
N GLN A 19 4.18 -2.14 -12.55
CA GLN A 19 4.57 -1.32 -13.70
C GLN A 19 3.54 -1.44 -14.83
N ARG A 20 3.17 -2.66 -15.22
CA ARG A 20 2.16 -2.92 -16.24
C ARG A 20 0.80 -2.30 -15.92
N ALA A 21 0.39 -2.31 -14.64
CA ALA A 21 -0.86 -1.68 -14.23
C ALA A 21 -0.84 -0.16 -14.45
N PHE A 22 0.26 0.51 -14.14
CA PHE A 22 0.44 1.95 -14.41
C PHE A 22 0.56 2.25 -15.91
N GLU A 23 1.26 1.42 -16.68
CA GLU A 23 1.38 1.55 -18.14
C GLU A 23 0.00 1.49 -18.83
N ARG A 24 -0.89 0.58 -18.40
CA ARG A 24 -2.27 0.52 -18.90
C ARG A 24 -3.07 1.79 -18.62
N LEU A 25 -2.71 2.54 -17.60
CA LEU A 25 -3.29 3.85 -17.28
C LEU A 25 -2.55 5.02 -17.96
N GLY A 26 -1.66 4.73 -18.91
CA GLY A 26 -0.91 5.74 -19.65
C GLY A 26 0.17 6.44 -18.81
N THR A 27 0.63 5.82 -17.72
CA THR A 27 1.63 6.38 -16.81
C THR A 27 2.82 5.44 -16.72
N SER A 28 4.02 5.94 -17.06
CA SER A 28 5.25 5.20 -16.83
C SER A 28 5.73 5.39 -15.38
N VAL A 29 6.35 4.37 -14.81
CA VAL A 29 7.01 4.42 -13.52
C VAL A 29 8.50 4.19 -13.69
N LEU A 30 9.30 4.79 -12.82
CA LEU A 30 10.76 4.65 -12.80
C LEU A 30 11.13 3.74 -11.63
N SER A 31 11.95 2.71 -11.87
CA SER A 31 12.50 1.92 -10.76
C SER A 31 13.43 2.80 -9.91
N VAL A 32 13.29 2.68 -8.61
CA VAL A 32 14.08 3.39 -7.59
C VAL A 32 14.74 2.34 -6.71
N HIS A 33 16.06 2.22 -6.84
CA HIS A 33 16.88 1.26 -6.10
C HIS A 33 17.63 1.92 -4.94
N GLU A 34 17.87 3.23 -5.04
CA GLU A 34 18.65 4.03 -4.10
C GLU A 34 17.94 5.35 -3.78
N ALA A 35 18.26 5.93 -2.64
CA ALA A 35 17.63 7.15 -2.14
C ALA A 35 17.71 8.34 -3.10
N ASP A 36 18.84 8.50 -3.78
CA ASP A 36 19.07 9.62 -4.68
C ASP A 36 18.16 9.59 -5.93
N GLU A 37 17.72 8.40 -6.33
CA GLU A 37 16.80 8.22 -7.44
C GLU A 37 15.36 8.68 -7.14
N MET A 38 15.03 8.88 -5.86
CA MET A 38 13.76 9.48 -5.43
C MET A 38 13.68 10.97 -5.79
N VAL A 39 14.82 11.63 -6.01
CA VAL A 39 14.88 13.05 -6.33
C VAL A 39 14.16 13.33 -7.64
N GLY A 40 13.26 14.31 -7.61
CA GLY A 40 12.43 14.69 -8.75
C GLY A 40 11.26 13.74 -9.06
N CYS A 41 10.99 12.77 -8.20
CA CYS A 41 9.71 12.06 -8.25
C CYS A 41 8.59 12.93 -7.66
N ASP A 42 7.39 12.85 -8.25
CA ASP A 42 6.18 13.50 -7.73
C ASP A 42 5.47 12.59 -6.72
N ALA A 43 5.68 11.29 -6.84
CA ALA A 43 5.10 10.27 -5.95
C ALA A 43 5.93 8.99 -5.95
N LEU A 44 5.77 8.20 -4.89
CA LEU A 44 6.40 6.89 -4.74
C LEU A 44 5.34 5.79 -4.65
N VAL A 45 5.68 4.62 -5.18
CA VAL A 45 4.94 3.37 -4.96
C VAL A 45 5.86 2.41 -4.22
N LEU A 46 5.42 1.92 -3.07
CA LEU A 46 6.10 0.91 -2.26
C LEU A 46 5.36 -0.42 -2.37
N PRO A 47 5.71 -1.27 -3.32
CA PRO A 47 5.18 -2.62 -3.41
C PRO A 47 5.88 -3.52 -2.41
N GLY A 48 5.32 -4.70 -2.18
CA GLY A 48 6.02 -5.72 -1.41
C GLY A 48 5.30 -7.05 -1.41
N VAL A 49 6.09 -8.13 -1.38
CA VAL A 49 5.63 -9.51 -1.16
C VAL A 49 6.66 -10.22 -0.29
N GLY A 50 6.24 -11.23 0.45
CA GLY A 50 7.11 -11.99 1.35
C GLY A 50 6.93 -11.56 2.81
N ALA A 51 8.00 -11.61 3.60
CA ALA A 51 7.97 -11.42 5.04
C ALA A 51 8.47 -10.03 5.48
N PHE A 52 8.00 -9.56 6.63
CA PHE A 52 8.22 -8.21 7.15
C PHE A 52 9.70 -7.90 7.43
N ASP A 53 10.37 -8.72 8.25
CA ASP A 53 11.77 -8.45 8.64
C ASP A 53 12.74 -8.45 7.46
N PRO A 54 12.73 -9.44 6.54
CA PRO A 54 13.56 -9.39 5.33
C PRO A 54 13.30 -8.17 4.46
N ALA A 55 12.05 -7.69 4.38
CA ALA A 55 11.71 -6.49 3.64
C ALA A 55 12.32 -5.24 4.28
N MET A 56 12.18 -5.08 5.60
CA MET A 56 12.80 -3.97 6.33
C MET A 56 14.32 -3.99 6.21
N GLU A 57 14.96 -5.17 6.33
CA GLU A 57 16.41 -5.30 6.15
C GLU A 57 16.90 -4.81 4.79
N ARG A 58 16.15 -5.12 3.74
CA ARG A 58 16.52 -4.68 2.38
C ARG A 58 16.34 -3.18 2.21
N LEU A 59 15.27 -2.59 2.74
CA LEU A 59 15.07 -1.14 2.73
C LEU A 59 16.14 -0.40 3.53
N GLU A 60 16.57 -0.96 4.67
CA GLU A 60 17.65 -0.38 5.50
C GLU A 60 19.01 -0.41 4.80
N ARG A 61 19.35 -1.51 4.11
CA ARG A 61 20.64 -1.64 3.40
C ARG A 61 20.83 -0.62 2.28
N GLY A 62 19.76 -0.16 1.67
CA GLY A 62 19.79 0.81 0.56
C GLY A 62 19.48 2.24 1.01
N ASP A 63 19.50 2.54 2.30
CA ASP A 63 19.07 3.83 2.89
C ASP A 63 17.66 4.28 2.45
N LEU A 64 16.90 3.38 1.83
CA LEU A 64 15.54 3.64 1.37
C LEU A 64 14.58 3.82 2.53
N ALA A 65 14.78 3.10 3.66
CA ALA A 65 13.89 3.20 4.81
C ALA A 65 13.82 4.62 5.36
N ASP A 66 14.97 5.24 5.65
CA ASP A 66 15.04 6.61 6.17
C ASP A 66 14.62 7.65 5.13
N SER A 67 14.90 7.38 3.87
CA SER A 67 14.50 8.27 2.78
C SER A 67 12.99 8.25 2.55
N ILE A 68 12.34 7.11 2.67
CA ILE A 68 10.87 6.99 2.62
C ILE A 68 10.24 7.69 3.84
N ARG A 69 10.81 7.56 5.04
CA ARG A 69 10.33 8.29 6.23
C ARG A 69 10.37 9.80 5.98
N ARG A 70 11.54 10.34 5.60
CA ARG A 70 11.70 11.78 5.27
C ARG A 70 10.77 12.23 4.15
N TRP A 71 10.58 11.41 3.11
CA TRP A 71 9.63 11.68 2.03
C TRP A 71 8.21 11.87 2.55
N CYS A 72 7.74 10.97 3.39
CA CYS A 72 6.39 11.02 3.97
C CYS A 72 6.24 12.18 4.98
N GLU A 73 7.25 12.44 5.80
CA GLU A 73 7.29 13.58 6.73
C GLU A 73 7.25 14.92 5.99
N GLY A 74 7.95 15.03 4.88
CA GLY A 74 7.88 16.19 3.97
C GLY A 74 6.57 16.31 3.19
N GLY A 75 5.62 15.42 3.45
CA GLY A 75 4.33 15.40 2.78
C GLY A 75 4.37 14.77 1.39
N GLY A 76 5.39 14.05 1.00
CA GLY A 76 5.49 13.35 -0.27
C GLY A 76 4.38 12.32 -0.47
N ALA A 77 3.87 12.19 -1.68
CA ALA A 77 2.83 11.22 -2.00
C ALA A 77 3.40 9.80 -2.07
N LEU A 78 2.74 8.85 -1.39
CA LEU A 78 3.15 7.45 -1.39
C LEU A 78 1.94 6.53 -1.49
N LEU A 79 2.07 5.45 -2.28
CA LEU A 79 1.13 4.34 -2.34
C LEU A 79 1.81 3.04 -1.92
N GLY A 80 1.43 2.50 -0.75
CA GLY A 80 1.85 1.18 -0.29
C GLY A 80 0.95 0.06 -0.83
N ILE A 81 1.53 -1.06 -1.31
CA ILE A 81 0.77 -2.19 -1.84
C ILE A 81 1.15 -3.47 -1.10
N CYS A 82 0.19 -4.16 -0.52
CA CYS A 82 0.29 -5.42 0.21
C CYS A 82 1.31 -5.34 1.36
N LEU A 83 2.46 -6.01 1.28
CA LEU A 83 3.50 -5.87 2.29
C LEU A 83 3.94 -4.40 2.42
N GLY A 84 3.94 -3.62 1.34
CA GLY A 84 4.23 -2.18 1.38
C GLY A 84 3.29 -1.40 2.29
N LEU A 85 2.01 -1.77 2.40
CA LEU A 85 1.10 -1.23 3.43
C LEU A 85 1.62 -1.59 4.82
N GLN A 86 1.98 -2.84 5.05
CA GLN A 86 2.37 -3.32 6.37
C GLN A 86 3.66 -2.65 6.86
N LEU A 87 4.63 -2.44 5.98
CA LEU A 87 5.89 -1.77 6.28
C LEU A 87 5.73 -0.32 6.77
N LEU A 88 4.61 0.35 6.45
CA LEU A 88 4.34 1.72 6.89
C LEU A 88 4.02 1.84 8.38
N PHE A 89 3.69 0.75 9.05
CA PHE A 89 3.33 0.72 10.48
C PHE A 89 4.56 0.64 11.38
N ASP A 90 4.34 0.70 12.71
CA ASP A 90 5.43 0.68 13.71
C ASP A 90 6.16 -0.66 13.78
N GLY A 91 5.49 -1.75 13.38
CA GLY A 91 6.05 -3.10 13.38
C GLY A 91 4.99 -4.17 13.13
N SER A 92 5.42 -5.42 13.11
CA SER A 92 4.58 -6.59 12.80
C SER A 92 4.75 -7.69 13.86
N GLU A 93 3.68 -8.47 14.09
CA GLU A 93 3.76 -9.73 14.84
C GLU A 93 4.47 -10.84 14.04
N GLU A 94 4.69 -10.65 12.76
CA GLU A 94 5.45 -11.58 11.91
C GLU A 94 6.94 -11.58 12.25
N GLY A 95 7.46 -10.45 12.75
CA GLY A 95 8.89 -10.25 12.97
C GLY A 95 9.23 -9.45 14.21
N GLN A 96 10.50 -9.06 14.31
CA GLN A 96 11.05 -8.31 15.44
C GLN A 96 11.50 -6.90 15.04
N LYS A 97 11.67 -6.64 13.74
CA LYS A 97 12.14 -5.34 13.26
C LYS A 97 11.07 -4.26 13.41
N PRO A 98 11.47 -3.03 13.72
CA PRO A 98 10.58 -1.88 13.58
C PRO A 98 10.23 -1.67 12.11
N GLY A 99 9.02 -1.19 11.85
CA GLY A 99 8.62 -0.75 10.53
C GLY A 99 9.06 0.69 10.23
N LEU A 100 8.47 1.28 9.21
CA LEU A 100 8.75 2.66 8.82
C LEU A 100 8.15 3.69 9.80
N GLY A 101 7.12 3.33 10.60
CA GLY A 101 6.50 4.22 11.57
C GLY A 101 5.77 5.43 10.94
N VAL A 102 5.44 5.36 9.66
CA VAL A 102 4.71 6.42 8.94
C VAL A 102 3.26 6.49 9.41
N ILE A 103 2.67 5.36 9.74
CA ILE A 103 1.30 5.25 10.28
C ILE A 103 1.38 4.54 11.62
N ALA A 104 0.90 5.19 12.69
CA ALA A 104 0.90 4.59 14.03
C ALA A 104 0.00 3.36 14.10
N GLY A 105 0.47 2.30 14.72
CA GLY A 105 -0.22 1.03 14.87
C GLY A 105 0.67 -0.16 14.55
N ARG A 106 0.10 -1.36 14.56
CA ARG A 106 0.84 -2.59 14.33
C ARG A 106 0.16 -3.50 13.33
N VAL A 107 0.96 -4.31 12.68
CA VAL A 107 0.48 -5.43 11.86
C VAL A 107 0.32 -6.66 12.75
N LYS A 108 -0.84 -7.29 12.70
CA LYS A 108 -1.18 -8.45 13.52
C LYS A 108 -1.52 -9.66 12.67
N ALA A 109 -1.28 -10.85 13.21
CA ALA A 109 -1.70 -12.10 12.57
C ALA A 109 -3.23 -12.15 12.44
N LEU A 110 -3.70 -12.65 11.30
CA LEU A 110 -5.13 -12.93 11.12
C LEU A 110 -5.59 -13.99 12.12
N PRO A 111 -6.82 -13.88 12.67
CA PRO A 111 -7.32 -14.82 13.64
C PRO A 111 -7.53 -16.20 12.99
N ARG A 112 -7.04 -17.25 13.67
CA ARG A 112 -7.31 -18.62 13.23
C ARG A 112 -8.78 -18.97 13.50
N ARG A 113 -9.52 -19.31 12.45
CA ARG A 113 -10.94 -19.69 12.53
C ARG A 113 -11.17 -20.99 11.76
N PRO A 114 -11.96 -21.93 12.28
CA PRO A 114 -12.34 -23.15 11.56
C PRO A 114 -12.99 -22.79 10.21
N GLY A 115 -12.57 -23.48 9.14
CA GLY A 115 -13.10 -23.23 7.78
C GLY A 115 -12.52 -22.02 7.05
N HIS A 116 -11.67 -21.23 7.70
CA HIS A 116 -11.02 -20.06 7.09
C HIS A 116 -9.49 -20.25 7.06
N PRO A 117 -8.93 -20.71 5.93
CA PRO A 117 -7.50 -20.96 5.83
C PRO A 117 -6.70 -19.64 5.85
N ILE A 118 -5.48 -19.73 6.40
CA ILE A 118 -4.48 -18.66 6.32
C ILE A 118 -3.35 -19.17 5.42
N PRO A 119 -2.90 -18.37 4.41
CA PRO A 119 -3.27 -16.98 4.17
C PRO A 119 -4.72 -16.78 3.71
N HIS A 120 -5.32 -15.62 4.05
CA HIS A 120 -6.51 -15.10 3.40
C HIS A 120 -6.18 -14.90 1.92
N MET A 121 -6.72 -15.74 1.05
CA MET A 121 -6.40 -15.73 -0.37
C MET A 121 -7.70 -15.79 -1.17
N GLY A 122 -7.92 -14.79 -1.99
CA GLY A 122 -9.10 -14.75 -2.85
C GLY A 122 -9.56 -13.35 -3.20
N TRP A 123 -10.76 -13.29 -3.73
CA TRP A 123 -11.43 -12.05 -4.09
C TRP A 123 -12.43 -11.69 -3.00
N GLU A 124 -12.31 -10.47 -2.48
CA GLU A 124 -13.23 -9.95 -1.47
C GLU A 124 -13.74 -8.57 -1.87
N PRO A 125 -15.00 -8.26 -1.57
CA PRO A 125 -15.53 -6.92 -1.79
C PRO A 125 -14.96 -5.97 -0.74
N LEU A 126 -14.63 -4.75 -1.17
CA LEU A 126 -14.26 -3.69 -0.25
C LEU A 126 -15.50 -3.13 0.44
N ILE A 127 -15.42 -3.00 1.75
CA ILE A 127 -16.42 -2.34 2.60
C ILE A 127 -15.88 -0.94 2.90
N PRO A 128 -16.41 0.14 2.26
CA PRO A 128 -15.98 1.50 2.53
C PRO A 128 -16.22 1.90 4.00
N VAL A 129 -15.22 2.53 4.64
CA VAL A 129 -15.30 3.00 6.02
C VAL A 129 -15.28 4.53 6.05
N VAL A 130 -14.14 5.14 5.73
CA VAL A 130 -14.01 6.60 5.61
C VAL A 130 -13.75 6.94 4.14
N PRO A 131 -14.52 7.89 3.55
CA PRO A 131 -14.27 8.31 2.18
C PRO A 131 -12.85 8.85 1.99
N SER A 132 -12.23 8.47 0.88
CA SER A 132 -10.89 8.89 0.51
C SER A 132 -10.79 9.10 -1.00
N PRO A 133 -9.72 9.71 -1.50
CA PRO A 133 -9.48 9.79 -2.94
C PRO A 133 -9.43 8.42 -3.65
N LEU A 134 -9.01 7.35 -2.96
CA LEU A 134 -9.05 5.99 -3.50
C LEU A 134 -10.48 5.44 -3.61
N LEU A 135 -11.32 5.76 -2.62
CA LEU A 135 -12.67 5.26 -2.47
C LEU A 135 -13.60 6.42 -2.08
N PRO A 136 -14.01 7.26 -3.05
CA PRO A 136 -14.96 8.35 -2.80
C PRO A 136 -16.31 7.82 -2.29
N LYS A 137 -17.05 8.68 -1.61
CA LYS A 137 -18.42 8.36 -1.15
C LYS A 137 -19.27 7.90 -2.33
N GLY A 138 -19.98 6.79 -2.17
CA GLY A 138 -20.82 6.22 -3.22
C GLY A 138 -20.06 5.43 -4.29
N SER A 139 -18.80 5.08 -4.07
CA SER A 139 -18.10 4.13 -4.93
C SER A 139 -18.89 2.84 -5.06
N ALA A 140 -18.95 2.31 -6.29
CA ALA A 140 -19.52 1.00 -6.54
C ALA A 140 -18.74 -0.09 -5.79
N GLU A 141 -19.40 -1.19 -5.47
CA GLU A 141 -18.77 -2.38 -4.93
C GLU A 141 -17.55 -2.77 -5.78
N SER A 142 -16.42 -2.95 -5.12
CA SER A 142 -15.14 -3.22 -5.77
C SER A 142 -14.54 -4.48 -5.19
N TRP A 143 -14.49 -5.54 -6.00
CA TRP A 143 -13.84 -6.79 -5.65
C TRP A 143 -12.34 -6.69 -5.88
N MET A 144 -11.55 -7.01 -4.86
CA MET A 144 -10.10 -6.94 -4.90
C MET A 144 -9.47 -8.29 -4.56
N TYR A 145 -8.30 -8.56 -5.11
CA TYR A 145 -7.55 -9.79 -4.85
C TYR A 145 -6.64 -9.62 -3.63
N PHE A 146 -6.83 -10.49 -2.64
CA PHE A 146 -6.07 -10.56 -1.39
C PHE A 146 -5.20 -11.81 -1.36
N VAL A 147 -4.04 -11.71 -0.74
CA VAL A 147 -3.20 -12.83 -0.34
C VAL A 147 -2.31 -12.39 0.83
N HIS A 148 -2.75 -12.60 2.07
CA HIS A 148 -2.01 -12.17 3.26
C HIS A 148 -2.35 -13.02 4.49
N SER A 149 -1.40 -13.11 5.43
CA SER A 149 -1.56 -13.79 6.72
C SER A 149 -1.61 -12.81 7.90
N PHE A 150 -1.28 -11.56 7.65
CA PHE A 150 -1.23 -10.48 8.62
C PHE A 150 -2.00 -9.28 8.09
N ALA A 151 -2.60 -8.49 8.98
CA ALA A 151 -3.35 -7.29 8.65
C ALA A 151 -2.97 -6.12 9.55
N ALA A 152 -3.00 -4.92 9.01
CA ALA A 152 -2.74 -3.71 9.75
C ALA A 152 -3.86 -3.40 10.74
N VAL A 153 -3.47 -2.96 11.94
CA VAL A 153 -4.35 -2.44 12.98
C VAL A 153 -3.86 -1.04 13.34
N PRO A 154 -4.37 0.00 12.65
CA PRO A 154 -4.02 1.39 12.95
C PRO A 154 -4.42 1.78 14.37
N SER A 155 -3.59 2.61 15.04
CA SER A 155 -3.93 3.21 16.34
C SER A 155 -5.05 4.24 16.22
N ASP A 156 -5.13 4.94 15.08
CA ASP A 156 -6.22 5.84 14.74
C ASP A 156 -7.13 5.18 13.68
N PRO A 157 -8.36 4.78 14.04
CA PRO A 157 -9.28 4.18 13.10
C PRO A 157 -9.75 5.13 11.98
N ALA A 158 -9.60 6.44 12.14
CA ALA A 158 -9.99 7.41 11.13
C ALA A 158 -9.15 7.33 9.85
N VAL A 159 -7.98 6.70 9.90
CA VAL A 159 -7.16 6.47 8.70
C VAL A 159 -7.66 5.29 7.85
N VAL A 160 -8.54 4.43 8.38
CA VAL A 160 -9.07 3.26 7.65
C VAL A 160 -10.12 3.73 6.65
N THR A 161 -9.85 3.54 5.37
CA THR A 161 -10.76 3.95 4.28
C THR A 161 -11.60 2.80 3.73
N ALA A 162 -11.11 1.58 3.88
CA ALA A 162 -11.87 0.38 3.58
C ALA A 162 -11.45 -0.78 4.49
N SER A 163 -12.39 -1.67 4.74
CA SER A 163 -12.17 -3.00 5.30
C SER A 163 -12.58 -4.07 4.29
N ALA A 164 -12.21 -5.32 4.57
CA ALA A 164 -12.72 -6.52 3.93
C ALA A 164 -13.11 -7.52 5.01
N ASP A 165 -13.99 -8.44 4.69
CA ASP A 165 -14.37 -9.50 5.63
C ASP A 165 -13.29 -10.59 5.65
N PHE A 166 -12.93 -11.05 6.85
CA PHE A 166 -12.20 -12.28 7.04
C PHE A 166 -12.83 -13.07 8.20
N ALA A 167 -13.47 -14.17 7.88
CA ALA A 167 -14.12 -15.05 8.88
C ALA A 167 -15.20 -14.35 9.72
N GLY A 168 -15.95 -13.42 9.14
CA GLY A 168 -16.96 -12.62 9.82
C GLY A 168 -16.43 -11.43 10.60
N GLU A 169 -15.14 -11.14 10.51
CA GLU A 169 -14.50 -9.99 11.18
C GLU A 169 -13.93 -9.00 10.14
N PRO A 170 -14.13 -7.68 10.32
CA PRO A 170 -13.57 -6.69 9.42
C PRO A 170 -12.04 -6.58 9.62
N VAL A 171 -11.28 -6.72 8.55
CA VAL A 171 -9.84 -6.47 8.52
C VAL A 171 -9.52 -5.23 7.68
N THR A 172 -8.51 -4.49 8.05
CA THR A 172 -8.09 -3.29 7.31
C THR A 172 -7.67 -3.64 5.89
N ALA A 173 -8.39 -3.13 4.91
CA ALA A 173 -8.12 -3.33 3.48
C ALA A 173 -7.40 -2.14 2.85
N ALA A 174 -7.70 -0.90 3.27
CA ALA A 174 -7.03 0.29 2.77
C ALA A 174 -6.98 1.38 3.84
N VAL A 175 -5.92 2.18 3.78
CA VAL A 175 -5.71 3.34 4.66
C VAL A 175 -5.35 4.58 3.86
N TRP A 176 -5.65 5.75 4.46
CA TRP A 176 -5.28 7.05 3.93
C TRP A 176 -4.91 8.00 5.07
N ARG A 177 -3.67 8.53 5.05
CA ARG A 177 -3.19 9.52 6.01
C ARG A 177 -2.40 10.61 5.31
N GLY A 178 -2.92 11.83 5.28
CA GLY A 178 -2.26 12.95 4.57
C GLY A 178 -2.05 12.67 3.09
N ALA A 179 -0.80 12.47 2.67
CA ALA A 179 -0.43 12.12 1.31
C ALA A 179 -0.09 10.63 1.13
N VAL A 180 -0.20 9.85 2.19
CA VAL A 180 0.12 8.42 2.19
C VAL A 180 -1.16 7.62 2.06
N ALA A 181 -1.24 6.84 1.00
CA ALA A 181 -2.28 5.84 0.74
C ALA A 181 -1.67 4.45 0.80
N ALA A 182 -2.41 3.45 1.27
CA ALA A 182 -1.96 2.08 1.13
C ALA A 182 -3.12 1.08 1.13
N CYS A 183 -2.90 -0.09 0.52
CA CYS A 183 -3.87 -1.17 0.41
C CYS A 183 -3.24 -2.53 0.71
N GLN A 184 -4.01 -3.42 1.37
CA GLN A 184 -3.59 -4.79 1.68
C GLN A 184 -3.74 -5.71 0.47
N PHE A 185 -4.67 -5.42 -0.41
CA PHE A 185 -4.91 -6.15 -1.64
C PHE A 185 -3.91 -5.74 -2.73
N HIS A 186 -3.95 -6.46 -3.84
CA HIS A 186 -3.13 -6.24 -5.03
C HIS A 186 -3.97 -5.55 -6.12
N PRO A 187 -3.99 -4.23 -6.23
CA PRO A 187 -4.75 -3.55 -7.28
C PRO A 187 -4.26 -3.93 -8.68
N GLU A 188 -2.97 -4.22 -8.85
CA GLU A 188 -2.36 -4.66 -10.10
C GLU A 188 -2.85 -6.04 -10.57
N LYS A 189 -3.47 -6.82 -9.65
CA LYS A 189 -4.07 -8.13 -9.91
C LYS A 189 -5.60 -8.11 -9.84
N SER A 190 -6.20 -6.96 -9.59
CA SER A 190 -7.63 -6.81 -9.33
C SER A 190 -8.44 -6.35 -10.55
N GLY A 191 -7.92 -6.54 -11.74
CA GLY A 191 -8.60 -6.25 -13.00
C GLY A 191 -9.10 -4.80 -13.09
N ARG A 192 -10.29 -4.58 -13.63
CA ARG A 192 -10.85 -3.24 -13.81
C ARG A 192 -11.06 -2.47 -12.49
N ALA A 193 -11.41 -3.16 -11.41
CA ALA A 193 -11.60 -2.51 -10.11
C ALA A 193 -10.27 -1.96 -9.58
N GLY A 194 -9.19 -2.74 -9.70
CA GLY A 194 -7.85 -2.31 -9.35
C GLY A 194 -7.34 -1.16 -10.22
N GLU A 195 -7.55 -1.24 -11.54
CA GLU A 195 -7.20 -0.15 -12.46
C GLU A 195 -7.97 1.14 -12.14
N ALA A 196 -9.26 1.05 -11.83
CA ALA A 196 -10.05 2.20 -11.42
C ALA A 196 -9.53 2.83 -10.12
N LEU A 197 -9.09 2.02 -9.15
CA LEU A 197 -8.51 2.51 -7.89
C LEU A 197 -7.18 3.23 -8.14
N LEU A 198 -6.27 2.63 -8.91
CA LEU A 198 -5.00 3.25 -9.30
C LEU A 198 -5.22 4.54 -10.11
N GLY A 199 -6.21 4.54 -11.02
CA GLY A 199 -6.61 5.71 -11.80
C GLY A 199 -7.10 6.86 -10.91
N ARG A 200 -7.85 6.57 -9.85
CA ARG A 200 -8.28 7.58 -8.86
C ARG A 200 -7.10 8.16 -8.09
N TRP A 201 -6.14 7.32 -7.68
CA TRP A 201 -4.91 7.80 -7.05
C TRP A 201 -4.10 8.74 -7.98
N LEU A 202 -3.95 8.36 -9.25
CA LEU A 202 -3.30 9.21 -10.26
C LEU A 202 -4.06 10.53 -10.48
N ALA A 203 -5.39 10.49 -10.52
CA ALA A 203 -6.21 11.68 -10.67
C ALA A 203 -6.09 12.62 -9.46
N TRP A 204 -6.01 12.06 -8.25
CA TRP A 204 -5.74 12.83 -7.04
C TRP A 204 -4.35 13.46 -7.07
N LEU A 205 -3.33 12.70 -7.46
CA LEU A 205 -1.95 13.16 -7.56
C LEU A 205 -1.81 14.39 -8.47
N LYS A 206 -2.50 14.38 -9.63
CA LYS A 206 -2.51 15.51 -10.58
C LYS A 206 -3.17 16.77 -10.03
N LYS A 207 -4.07 16.66 -9.07
CA LYS A 207 -4.79 17.81 -8.46
C LYS A 207 -4.06 18.36 -7.25
N ARG A 208 -3.04 17.67 -6.78
CA ARG A 208 -2.28 18.05 -5.60
C ARG A 208 -1.33 19.20 -5.98
N PRO A 209 -1.23 20.27 -5.16
CA PRO A 209 -0.10 21.19 -5.28
C PRO A 209 1.19 20.40 -5.08
N GLY A 210 2.19 20.67 -5.88
CA GLY A 210 3.53 20.08 -5.69
C GLY A 210 4.03 20.29 -4.26
N PRO A 211 5.00 19.47 -3.81
CA PRO A 211 5.64 19.65 -2.52
C PRO A 211 6.32 21.01 -2.39
#